data_22b2dd5e5923422c0d7a60cee786db92
#
_entry.id   22b2dd5e5923422c0d7a60cee786db92
#
_cell.length_a   1.000
_cell.length_b   1.000
_cell.length_c   1.000
_cell.angle_alpha   90.00
_cell.angle_beta   90.00
_cell.angle_gamma   90.00
#
_symmetry.space_group_name_H-M   'P 1'
#
loop_
_entity.id
_entity.type
_entity.pdbx_description
1 polymer ?
#
loop_
_entity_poly.entity_id
_entity_poly.type
_entity_poly.pdbx_seq_one_letter_code
_entity_poly.pdbx_strand_id
1 'polypeptide(L)'
;MWWGLYRFDMKGRELWFRPVPGAVRAVNVSRDGSLAVAGVSDGTIRWYRMKDGRELAAFYPHSDRKRWVLWTPSGYYDASEGGDELIGWHVNNGPDRAAGFYPVSRFFERFYRPEVVARAVKTVQDDTAVIASLGEKAAPAIETAGIRPPPEAAIVSPLPGRQFDSDTQEIRVIAEDLGGGIGDVRLYQNGKILPRETAGKVTKDGSTQEHLFRVKLVEGENRFKVVALSSDRVESSPMEITVTLRGAEKESDLHLVVVGINRYRNAALNLTYAETDAKGVLDFFQSSGVKKLFRNVHVYSAMSEQAAGQAIRGLFAEAGKKAQPQDTLVIYLAGHGDTVGEEWYFIPHDVTAPETEQELRKGGISNGFVSESIKQCRAQKVFVMIDACKSGR
;
A
#
# COMPACT_ATOMS: atom_id res chain seq x y z
N MET A 1 33.41 -18.42 -14.26
CA MET A 1 33.13 -17.66 -15.51
C MET A 1 32.20 -16.53 -15.13
N TRP A 2 32.56 -15.29 -15.40
CA TRP A 2 31.73 -14.12 -15.10
C TRP A 2 30.91 -13.78 -16.33
N TRP A 3 29.59 -13.71 -16.17
CA TRP A 3 28.72 -13.19 -17.20
C TRP A 3 28.78 -11.67 -17.19
N GLY A 4 28.81 -11.03 -18.37
CA GLY A 4 28.96 -9.59 -18.44
C GLY A 4 28.37 -8.95 -19.68
N LEU A 5 27.97 -7.70 -19.53
CA LEU A 5 27.57 -6.82 -20.59
C LEU A 5 28.73 -5.85 -20.88
N TYR A 6 29.09 -5.73 -22.14
CA TYR A 6 30.22 -4.90 -22.61
C TYR A 6 29.72 -3.84 -23.58
N ARG A 7 30.32 -2.67 -23.51
CA ARG A 7 30.18 -1.65 -24.55
C ARG A 7 31.55 -1.32 -25.12
N PHE A 8 31.62 -1.31 -26.42
CA PHE A 8 32.83 -0.93 -27.18
C PHE A 8 32.53 0.31 -28.04
N ASP A 9 33.57 1.09 -28.33
CA ASP A 9 33.50 2.14 -29.37
C ASP A 9 33.68 1.49 -30.77
N MET A 10 33.53 2.32 -31.81
CA MET A 10 33.71 1.89 -33.20
C MET A 10 35.15 1.44 -33.54
N LYS A 11 36.10 1.68 -32.65
CA LYS A 11 37.52 1.25 -32.79
C LYS A 11 37.83 -0.01 -31.97
N GLY A 12 36.78 -0.62 -31.36
CA GLY A 12 36.91 -1.83 -30.55
C GLY A 12 37.48 -1.59 -29.14
N ARG A 13 37.58 -0.33 -28.66
CA ARG A 13 38.01 -0.06 -27.30
C ARG A 13 36.84 -0.22 -26.35
N GLU A 14 37.05 -0.95 -25.24
CA GLU A 14 36.04 -1.11 -24.18
C GLU A 14 35.76 0.27 -23.55
N LEU A 15 34.50 0.63 -23.51
CA LEU A 15 34.01 1.83 -22.85
C LEU A 15 33.55 1.52 -21.41
N TRP A 16 32.89 0.36 -21.23
CA TRP A 16 32.54 -0.15 -19.93
C TRP A 16 32.21 -1.64 -19.97
N PHE A 17 32.37 -2.28 -18.80
CA PHE A 17 31.95 -3.63 -18.48
C PHE A 17 31.05 -3.63 -17.25
N ARG A 18 29.99 -4.46 -17.27
CA ARG A 18 29.14 -4.70 -16.10
C ARG A 18 28.91 -6.20 -15.93
N PRO A 19 29.24 -6.76 -14.75
CA PRO A 19 28.85 -8.11 -14.40
C PRO A 19 27.33 -8.21 -14.33
N VAL A 20 26.79 -9.34 -14.74
CA VAL A 20 25.36 -9.65 -14.67
C VAL A 20 25.17 -10.99 -13.98
N PRO A 21 23.99 -11.23 -13.33
CA PRO A 21 23.79 -12.41 -12.49
C PRO A 21 23.65 -13.71 -13.26
N GLY A 22 23.61 -13.68 -14.59
CA GLY A 22 23.49 -14.88 -15.42
C GLY A 22 23.83 -14.61 -16.87
N ALA A 23 23.70 -15.63 -17.72
CA ALA A 23 23.96 -15.49 -19.16
C ALA A 23 22.98 -14.50 -19.78
N VAL A 24 23.52 -13.53 -20.53
CA VAL A 24 22.70 -12.60 -21.32
C VAL A 24 22.16 -13.35 -22.55
N ARG A 25 20.85 -13.42 -22.70
CA ARG A 25 20.16 -14.11 -23.77
C ARG A 25 19.79 -13.21 -24.93
N ALA A 26 19.53 -11.93 -24.62
CA ALA A 26 19.21 -10.91 -25.62
C ALA A 26 19.64 -9.54 -25.13
N VAL A 27 20.05 -8.68 -26.06
CA VAL A 27 20.35 -7.26 -25.79
C VAL A 27 19.65 -6.44 -26.84
N ASN A 28 19.06 -5.33 -26.42
CA ASN A 28 18.50 -4.33 -27.31
C ASN A 28 18.90 -2.93 -26.84
N VAL A 29 18.82 -1.95 -27.75
CA VAL A 29 19.17 -0.55 -27.45
C VAL A 29 17.94 0.31 -27.75
N SER A 30 17.65 1.28 -26.87
CA SER A 30 16.57 2.24 -27.11
C SER A 30 16.82 3.06 -28.38
N ARG A 31 15.76 3.54 -29.00
CA ARG A 31 15.83 4.28 -30.26
C ARG A 31 16.75 5.51 -30.19
N ASP A 32 16.80 6.16 -29.04
CA ASP A 32 17.64 7.35 -28.78
C ASP A 32 19.08 6.98 -28.35
N GLY A 33 19.40 5.69 -28.25
CA GLY A 33 20.71 5.22 -27.82
C GLY A 33 21.05 5.46 -26.36
N SER A 34 20.11 5.87 -25.52
CA SER A 34 20.35 6.21 -24.12
C SER A 34 20.36 5.00 -23.20
N LEU A 35 19.64 3.94 -23.55
CA LEU A 35 19.45 2.72 -22.75
C LEU A 35 19.91 1.47 -23.50
N ALA A 36 20.51 0.53 -22.78
CA ALA A 36 20.64 -0.87 -23.17
C ALA A 36 19.69 -1.71 -22.30
N VAL A 37 18.96 -2.64 -22.91
CA VAL A 37 18.05 -3.57 -22.24
C VAL A 37 18.55 -4.98 -22.46
N ALA A 38 18.75 -5.75 -21.39
CA ALA A 38 19.27 -7.11 -21.45
C ALA A 38 18.31 -8.10 -20.80
N GLY A 39 17.97 -9.17 -21.53
CA GLY A 39 17.28 -10.33 -20.97
C GLY A 39 18.31 -11.31 -20.44
N VAL A 40 18.21 -11.69 -19.17
CA VAL A 40 19.19 -12.49 -18.44
C VAL A 40 18.61 -13.87 -18.10
N SER A 41 19.47 -14.88 -18.01
CA SER A 41 19.04 -16.26 -17.78
C SER A 41 18.49 -16.52 -16.36
N ASP A 42 18.60 -15.58 -15.45
CA ASP A 42 17.93 -15.58 -14.13
C ASP A 42 16.43 -15.23 -14.23
N GLY A 43 15.93 -14.95 -15.45
CA GLY A 43 14.54 -14.59 -15.70
C GLY A 43 14.30 -13.07 -15.66
N THR A 44 15.33 -12.27 -15.42
CA THR A 44 15.19 -10.82 -15.34
C THR A 44 15.39 -10.12 -16.68
N ILE A 45 14.73 -8.96 -16.83
CA ILE A 45 14.99 -7.96 -17.87
C ILE A 45 15.57 -6.74 -17.17
N ARG A 46 16.75 -6.28 -17.60
CA ARG A 46 17.49 -5.22 -16.92
C ARG A 46 17.78 -4.04 -17.84
N TRP A 47 17.65 -2.83 -17.30
CA TRP A 47 17.91 -1.57 -18.01
C TRP A 47 19.23 -0.97 -17.54
N TYR A 48 20.10 -0.67 -18.48
CA TYR A 48 21.41 -0.07 -18.23
C TYR A 48 21.53 1.25 -18.96
N ARG A 49 22.07 2.26 -18.30
CA ARG A 49 22.38 3.54 -18.90
C ARG A 49 23.56 3.38 -19.87
N MET A 50 23.38 3.74 -21.14
CA MET A 50 24.39 3.54 -22.17
C MET A 50 25.68 4.33 -21.88
N LYS A 51 25.59 5.50 -21.27
CA LYS A 51 26.74 6.37 -21.00
C LYS A 51 27.83 5.66 -20.20
N ASP A 52 27.48 4.96 -19.15
CA ASP A 52 28.39 4.41 -18.13
C ASP A 52 28.09 2.98 -17.72
N GLY A 53 27.07 2.35 -18.31
CA GLY A 53 26.65 0.98 -17.99
C GLY A 53 25.99 0.82 -16.62
N ARG A 54 25.58 1.92 -15.97
CA ARG A 54 24.90 1.83 -14.68
C ARG A 54 23.54 1.16 -14.85
N GLU A 55 23.26 0.15 -14.03
CA GLU A 55 21.93 -0.45 -13.95
C GLU A 55 20.95 0.56 -13.34
N LEU A 56 19.78 0.69 -13.96
CA LEU A 56 18.72 1.61 -13.53
C LEU A 56 17.56 0.85 -12.90
N ALA A 57 17.22 -0.30 -13.47
CA ALA A 57 16.13 -1.12 -12.97
C ALA A 57 16.29 -2.58 -13.44
N ALA A 58 15.66 -3.48 -12.72
CA ALA A 58 15.49 -4.89 -13.09
C ALA A 58 14.02 -5.28 -12.94
N PHE A 59 13.50 -6.04 -13.89
CA PHE A 59 12.13 -6.54 -13.93
C PHE A 59 12.11 -8.05 -13.94
N TYR A 60 11.31 -8.65 -13.07
CA TYR A 60 11.07 -10.08 -13.03
C TYR A 60 9.60 -10.39 -13.25
N PRO A 61 9.21 -10.88 -14.44
CA PRO A 61 7.88 -11.43 -14.68
C PRO A 61 7.82 -12.88 -14.20
N HIS A 62 6.91 -13.18 -13.28
CA HIS A 62 6.75 -14.54 -12.79
C HIS A 62 6.06 -15.45 -13.82
N SER A 63 6.33 -16.76 -13.75
CA SER A 63 5.80 -17.76 -14.69
C SER A 63 4.28 -17.92 -14.68
N ASP A 64 3.58 -17.48 -13.62
CA ASP A 64 2.13 -17.48 -13.53
C ASP A 64 1.46 -16.39 -14.41
N ARG A 65 2.25 -15.51 -15.05
CA ARG A 65 1.81 -14.40 -15.92
C ARG A 65 0.89 -13.37 -15.23
N LYS A 66 0.90 -13.33 -13.92
CA LYS A 66 0.12 -12.41 -13.09
C LYS A 66 1.03 -11.59 -12.21
N ARG A 67 1.96 -12.23 -11.49
CA ARG A 67 2.86 -11.57 -10.57
C ARG A 67 4.11 -11.08 -11.29
N TRP A 68 4.53 -9.91 -10.91
CA TRP A 68 5.77 -9.30 -11.38
C TRP A 68 6.32 -8.34 -10.33
N VAL A 69 7.60 -8.06 -10.39
CA VAL A 69 8.27 -7.05 -9.59
C VAL A 69 9.32 -6.33 -10.42
N LEU A 70 9.39 -5.03 -10.24
CA LEU A 70 10.35 -4.11 -10.88
C LEU A 70 11.07 -3.35 -9.78
N TRP A 71 12.39 -3.36 -9.78
CA TRP A 71 13.16 -2.70 -8.72
C TRP A 71 14.40 -1.99 -9.25
N THR A 72 14.90 -1.03 -8.46
CA THR A 72 16.16 -0.31 -8.70
C THR A 72 17.29 -0.94 -7.88
N PRO A 73 18.57 -0.68 -8.22
CA PRO A 73 19.71 -1.20 -7.47
C PRO A 73 19.71 -0.86 -5.97
N SER A 74 19.14 0.27 -5.57
CA SER A 74 19.04 0.66 -4.15
C SER A 74 17.86 0.00 -3.41
N GLY A 75 17.02 -0.80 -4.11
CA GLY A 75 15.94 -1.57 -3.51
C GLY A 75 14.56 -0.92 -3.60
N TYR A 76 14.40 0.29 -4.18
CA TYR A 76 13.08 0.83 -4.46
C TYR A 76 12.37 -0.03 -5.48
N TYR A 77 11.08 -0.34 -5.25
CA TYR A 77 10.37 -1.28 -6.10
C TYR A 77 8.93 -0.85 -6.42
N ASP A 78 8.41 -1.47 -7.47
CA ASP A 78 7.02 -1.54 -7.87
C ASP A 78 6.67 -2.99 -8.13
N ALA A 79 5.45 -3.43 -7.80
CA ALA A 79 5.05 -4.82 -7.94
C ALA A 79 3.55 -4.97 -8.15
N SER A 80 3.16 -6.06 -8.84
CA SER A 80 1.79 -6.54 -8.80
C SER A 80 1.45 -7.11 -7.42
N GLU A 81 0.17 -7.34 -7.16
CA GLU A 81 -0.27 -8.01 -5.93
C GLU A 81 0.47 -9.34 -5.73
N GLY A 82 1.16 -9.48 -4.58
CA GLY A 82 2.02 -10.62 -4.25
C GLY A 82 3.30 -10.74 -5.07
N GLY A 83 3.61 -9.75 -5.92
CA GLY A 83 4.87 -9.68 -6.66
C GLY A 83 6.06 -9.33 -5.77
N ASP A 84 5.83 -8.58 -4.73
CA ASP A 84 6.80 -8.17 -3.71
C ASP A 84 7.28 -9.31 -2.79
N GLU A 85 6.60 -10.47 -2.83
CA GLU A 85 7.05 -11.70 -2.19
C GLU A 85 8.09 -12.48 -3.04
N LEU A 86 8.28 -12.10 -4.31
CA LEU A 86 9.15 -12.82 -5.26
C LEU A 86 10.62 -12.50 -5.10
N ILE A 87 10.95 -11.36 -4.51
CA ILE A 87 12.32 -10.91 -4.25
C ILE A 87 12.49 -10.48 -2.79
N GLY A 88 13.74 -10.48 -2.32
CA GLY A 88 14.04 -10.08 -0.95
C GLY A 88 15.53 -9.99 -0.70
N TRP A 89 15.87 -9.63 0.53
CA TRP A 89 17.24 -9.62 1.00
C TRP A 89 17.59 -10.91 1.70
N HIS A 90 18.70 -11.49 1.29
CA HIS A 90 19.30 -12.62 1.96
C HIS A 90 20.40 -12.11 2.89
N VAL A 91 20.21 -12.30 4.20
CA VAL A 91 21.12 -11.83 5.23
C VAL A 91 21.90 -13.01 5.78
N ASN A 92 23.20 -12.96 5.63
CA ASN A 92 24.09 -13.95 6.25
C ASN A 92 24.31 -13.57 7.71
N ASN A 93 23.83 -14.38 8.64
CA ASN A 93 23.92 -14.16 10.08
C ASN A 93 25.21 -14.73 10.71
N GLY A 94 26.21 -15.06 9.89
CA GLY A 94 27.47 -15.67 10.32
C GLY A 94 27.42 -17.21 10.38
N PRO A 95 28.52 -17.86 10.79
CA PRO A 95 28.64 -19.31 10.71
C PRO A 95 27.73 -20.08 11.67
N ASP A 96 27.31 -19.45 12.76
CA ASP A 96 26.57 -20.11 13.85
C ASP A 96 25.05 -19.93 13.78
N ARG A 97 24.57 -19.19 12.78
CA ARG A 97 23.14 -18.91 12.61
C ARG A 97 22.69 -19.13 11.17
N ALA A 98 21.47 -19.65 11.00
CA ALA A 98 20.88 -19.76 9.66
C ALA A 98 20.75 -18.36 9.02
N ALA A 99 20.99 -18.32 7.71
CA ALA A 99 20.75 -17.08 6.95
C ALA A 99 19.26 -16.72 6.97
N GLY A 100 18.98 -15.42 7.07
CA GLY A 100 17.62 -14.88 7.01
C GLY A 100 17.26 -14.48 5.59
N PHE A 101 16.02 -14.75 5.17
CA PHE A 101 15.44 -14.18 3.96
C PHE A 101 14.29 -13.26 4.34
N TYR A 102 14.35 -12.02 3.85
CA TYR A 102 13.34 -11.00 4.12
C TYR A 102 12.75 -10.52 2.79
N PRO A 103 11.49 -10.90 2.45
CA PRO A 103 10.81 -10.40 1.26
C PRO A 103 10.73 -8.87 1.27
N VAL A 104 10.76 -8.24 0.07
CA VAL A 104 10.68 -6.77 -0.01
C VAL A 104 9.36 -6.21 0.51
N SER A 105 8.30 -7.01 0.50
CA SER A 105 6.99 -6.69 1.10
C SER A 105 7.10 -6.22 2.56
N ARG A 106 8.03 -6.78 3.34
CA ARG A 106 8.25 -6.36 4.74
C ARG A 106 8.79 -4.94 4.89
N PHE A 107 9.32 -4.38 3.81
CA PHE A 107 9.90 -3.04 3.74
C PHE A 107 9.01 -2.08 2.95
N PHE A 108 7.72 -2.40 2.81
CA PHE A 108 6.77 -1.68 1.99
C PHE A 108 6.80 -0.17 2.25
N GLU A 109 6.69 0.25 3.49
CA GLU A 109 6.68 1.68 3.86
C GLU A 109 7.97 2.42 3.49
N ARG A 110 9.06 1.71 3.28
CA ARG A 110 10.38 2.29 3.00
C ARG A 110 10.74 2.25 1.52
N PHE A 111 10.42 1.16 0.84
CA PHE A 111 10.95 0.89 -0.50
C PHE A 111 9.88 0.73 -1.60
N TYR A 112 8.60 0.66 -1.27
CA TYR A 112 7.56 0.65 -2.28
C TYR A 112 7.38 2.06 -2.84
N ARG A 113 8.08 2.35 -3.98
CA ARG A 113 8.15 3.67 -4.61
C ARG A 113 8.03 3.54 -6.15
N PRO A 114 6.83 3.18 -6.66
CA PRO A 114 6.59 3.01 -8.09
C PRO A 114 7.04 4.19 -8.94
N GLU A 115 6.85 5.42 -8.43
CA GLU A 115 7.21 6.65 -9.13
C GLU A 115 8.73 6.84 -9.27
N VAL A 116 9.50 6.39 -8.29
CA VAL A 116 10.98 6.43 -8.33
C VAL A 116 11.47 5.47 -9.40
N VAL A 117 10.94 4.24 -9.39
CA VAL A 117 11.31 3.19 -10.35
C VAL A 117 10.96 3.60 -11.78
N ALA A 118 9.73 4.07 -12.02
CA ALA A 118 9.29 4.54 -13.33
C ALA A 118 10.12 5.74 -13.83
N ARG A 119 10.42 6.70 -12.92
CA ARG A 119 11.20 7.89 -13.28
C ARG A 119 12.65 7.54 -13.58
N ALA A 120 13.28 6.61 -12.85
CA ALA A 120 14.64 6.18 -13.09
C ALA A 120 14.85 5.69 -14.53
N VAL A 121 13.95 4.85 -15.03
CA VAL A 121 13.98 4.36 -16.41
C VAL A 121 13.64 5.48 -17.41
N LYS A 122 12.58 6.25 -17.15
CA LYS A 122 12.10 7.30 -18.05
C LYS A 122 13.10 8.44 -18.27
N THR A 123 13.79 8.86 -17.22
CA THR A 123 14.76 9.97 -17.26
C THR A 123 16.20 9.51 -17.43
N VAL A 124 16.44 8.20 -17.51
CA VAL A 124 17.78 7.59 -17.61
C VAL A 124 18.71 8.02 -16.46
N GLN A 125 18.12 8.17 -15.27
CA GLN A 125 18.82 8.56 -14.04
C GLN A 125 18.82 7.40 -13.04
N ASP A 126 19.83 7.36 -12.18
CA ASP A 126 19.80 6.44 -11.05
C ASP A 126 18.77 6.91 -10.00
N ASP A 127 18.31 5.98 -9.20
CA ASP A 127 17.29 6.21 -8.19
C ASP A 127 17.69 7.26 -7.15
N THR A 128 18.99 7.33 -6.80
CA THR A 128 19.51 8.36 -5.88
C THR A 128 19.31 9.77 -6.46
N ALA A 129 19.60 9.96 -7.76
CA ALA A 129 19.39 11.22 -8.45
C ALA A 129 17.90 11.55 -8.57
N VAL A 130 17.06 10.53 -8.81
CA VAL A 130 15.59 10.69 -8.84
C VAL A 130 15.08 11.16 -7.49
N ILE A 131 15.46 10.50 -6.38
CA ILE A 131 15.06 10.87 -5.01
C ILE A 131 15.50 12.30 -4.68
N ALA A 132 16.75 12.65 -5.00
CA ALA A 132 17.25 14.01 -4.81
C ALA A 132 16.42 15.05 -5.59
N SER A 133 15.98 14.71 -6.81
CA SER A 133 15.12 15.58 -7.64
C SER A 133 13.72 15.79 -7.07
N LEU A 134 13.28 14.90 -6.18
CA LEU A 134 12.01 15.01 -5.44
C LEU A 134 12.16 15.83 -4.14
N GLY A 135 13.38 16.30 -3.82
CA GLY A 135 13.67 17.02 -2.57
C GLY A 135 13.76 16.10 -1.35
N GLU A 136 13.88 14.82 -1.56
CA GLU A 136 13.90 13.80 -0.52
C GLU A 136 15.33 13.27 -0.29
N LYS A 137 15.53 12.61 0.86
CA LYS A 137 16.77 11.88 1.15
C LYS A 137 16.55 10.40 0.83
N ALA A 138 17.49 9.81 0.08
CA ALA A 138 17.48 8.38 -0.17
C ALA A 138 17.48 7.61 1.16
N ALA A 139 16.66 6.55 1.22
CA ALA A 139 16.72 5.62 2.34
C ALA A 139 18.14 5.01 2.41
N PRO A 140 18.72 4.83 3.60
CA PRO A 140 20.01 4.15 3.71
C PRO A 140 19.92 2.78 3.05
N ALA A 141 20.93 2.43 2.24
CA ALA A 141 20.97 1.10 1.64
C ALA A 141 21.01 0.05 2.75
N ILE A 142 20.22 -1.02 2.58
CA ILE A 142 20.16 -2.12 3.57
C ILE A 142 21.53 -2.77 3.77
N GLU A 143 22.34 -2.85 2.72
CA GLU A 143 23.70 -3.39 2.76
C GLU A 143 24.64 -2.61 3.70
N THR A 144 24.44 -1.31 3.84
CA THR A 144 25.29 -0.45 4.69
C THR A 144 24.75 -0.24 6.09
N ALA A 145 23.40 -0.25 6.25
CA ALA A 145 22.76 -0.05 7.56
C ALA A 145 22.59 -1.35 8.36
N GLY A 146 22.75 -2.50 7.72
CA GLY A 146 22.38 -3.81 8.26
C GLY A 146 20.87 -3.96 8.38
N ILE A 147 20.36 -5.17 8.21
CA ILE A 147 18.96 -5.50 8.59
C ILE A 147 19.00 -5.86 10.06
N ARG A 148 18.39 -5.03 10.91
CA ARG A 148 18.06 -5.45 12.26
C ARG A 148 16.81 -6.33 12.15
N PRO A 149 16.79 -7.52 12.80
CA PRO A 149 15.61 -8.38 12.76
C PRO A 149 14.37 -7.58 13.19
N PRO A 150 13.27 -7.65 12.42
CA PRO A 150 12.01 -7.07 12.87
C PRO A 150 11.52 -7.79 14.12
N PRO A 151 10.70 -7.16 14.96
CA PRO A 151 10.12 -7.82 16.12
C PRO A 151 9.25 -9.01 15.69
N GLU A 152 8.99 -9.95 16.57
CA GLU A 152 7.93 -10.94 16.38
C GLU A 152 6.68 -10.53 17.14
N ALA A 153 5.50 -10.84 16.59
CA ALA A 153 4.23 -10.58 17.25
C ALA A 153 3.34 -11.82 17.23
N ALA A 154 2.74 -12.12 18.38
CA ALA A 154 1.85 -13.27 18.52
C ALA A 154 0.57 -12.90 19.25
N ILE A 155 -0.57 -13.42 18.76
CA ILE A 155 -1.84 -13.40 19.49
C ILE A 155 -1.80 -14.57 20.47
N VAL A 156 -1.73 -14.27 21.76
CA VAL A 156 -1.63 -15.29 22.82
C VAL A 156 -3.00 -15.61 23.45
N SER A 157 -3.97 -14.73 23.25
CA SER A 157 -5.36 -14.96 23.66
C SER A 157 -6.30 -14.15 22.74
N PRO A 158 -7.41 -14.74 22.29
CA PRO A 158 -7.85 -16.12 22.49
C PRO A 158 -7.03 -17.13 21.67
N LEU A 159 -7.19 -18.41 21.97
CA LEU A 159 -6.65 -19.48 21.16
C LEU A 159 -7.40 -19.60 19.82
N PRO A 160 -6.72 -20.04 18.74
CA PRO A 160 -7.37 -20.29 17.46
C PRO A 160 -8.59 -21.22 17.56
N GLY A 161 -9.64 -20.96 16.81
CA GLY A 161 -10.88 -21.75 16.81
C GLY A 161 -11.78 -21.54 18.03
N ARG A 162 -11.44 -20.62 18.97
CA ARG A 162 -12.29 -20.32 20.13
C ARG A 162 -13.65 -19.80 19.67
N GLN A 163 -14.71 -20.26 20.36
CA GLN A 163 -16.07 -19.79 20.17
C GLN A 163 -16.51 -18.94 21.36
N PHE A 164 -17.28 -17.88 21.05
CA PHE A 164 -17.78 -16.91 22.01
C PHE A 164 -19.30 -16.75 21.88
N ASP A 165 -19.95 -16.43 23.01
CA ASP A 165 -21.38 -16.09 23.06
C ASP A 165 -21.57 -14.56 23.27
N SER A 166 -20.49 -13.84 23.59
CA SER A 166 -20.48 -12.38 23.74
C SER A 166 -19.68 -11.70 22.61
N ASP A 167 -20.22 -10.62 22.07
CA ASP A 167 -19.63 -9.86 20.97
C ASP A 167 -18.39 -9.04 21.39
N THR A 168 -18.26 -8.71 22.65
CA THR A 168 -17.12 -7.92 23.15
C THR A 168 -16.06 -8.84 23.74
N GLN A 169 -14.86 -8.81 23.14
CA GLN A 169 -13.75 -9.66 23.53
C GLN A 169 -12.46 -8.85 23.71
N GLU A 170 -11.54 -9.42 24.48
CA GLU A 170 -10.16 -8.96 24.58
C GLU A 170 -9.22 -9.86 23.78
N ILE A 171 -8.42 -9.24 22.90
CA ILE A 171 -7.36 -9.90 22.16
C ILE A 171 -6.04 -9.49 22.80
N ARG A 172 -5.28 -10.47 23.28
CA ARG A 172 -3.96 -10.24 23.89
C ARG A 172 -2.87 -10.59 22.92
N VAL A 173 -2.00 -9.61 22.65
CA VAL A 173 -0.87 -9.71 21.75
C VAL A 173 0.42 -9.50 22.53
N ILE A 174 1.42 -10.34 22.28
CA ILE A 174 2.79 -10.12 22.75
C ILE A 174 3.66 -9.82 21.53
N ALA A 175 4.43 -8.74 21.62
CA ALA A 175 5.48 -8.40 20.66
C ALA A 175 6.84 -8.53 21.35
N GLU A 176 7.80 -9.18 20.68
CA GLU A 176 9.16 -9.41 21.15
C GLU A 176 10.16 -8.68 20.27
N ASP A 177 11.02 -7.87 20.85
CA ASP A 177 12.12 -7.20 20.17
C ASP A 177 13.28 -8.18 19.90
N LEU A 178 13.59 -8.40 18.63
CA LEU A 178 14.72 -9.22 18.19
C LEU A 178 15.99 -8.40 17.86
N GLY A 179 15.99 -7.10 18.21
CA GLY A 179 17.11 -6.18 18.00
C GLY A 179 16.82 -4.97 17.11
N GLY A 180 15.66 -4.93 16.45
CA GLY A 180 15.21 -3.78 15.64
C GLY A 180 14.34 -2.78 16.39
N GLY A 181 14.04 -3.04 17.67
CA GLY A 181 13.07 -2.30 18.46
C GLY A 181 11.62 -2.64 18.08
N ILE A 182 10.68 -2.22 18.92
CA ILE A 182 9.23 -2.31 18.64
C ILE A 182 8.72 -0.89 18.45
N GLY A 183 8.46 -0.51 17.19
CA GLY A 183 7.95 0.81 16.80
C GLY A 183 6.43 0.90 16.83
N ASP A 184 5.74 -0.14 16.37
CA ASP A 184 4.27 -0.18 16.29
C ASP A 184 3.78 -1.64 16.34
N VAL A 185 2.56 -1.86 16.84
CA VAL A 185 1.88 -3.15 16.80
C VAL A 185 0.48 -2.93 16.25
N ARG A 186 0.16 -3.63 15.15
CA ARG A 186 -1.09 -3.48 14.42
C ARG A 186 -1.91 -4.76 14.49
N LEU A 187 -3.14 -4.63 14.91
CA LEU A 187 -4.13 -5.70 14.88
C LEU A 187 -5.16 -5.40 13.79
N TYR A 188 -5.42 -6.39 12.96
CA TYR A 188 -6.44 -6.35 11.93
C TYR A 188 -7.56 -7.31 12.29
N GLN A 189 -8.80 -6.93 12.05
CA GLN A 189 -9.98 -7.79 12.13
C GLN A 189 -10.65 -7.83 10.77
N ASN A 190 -10.82 -9.01 10.19
CA ASN A 190 -11.41 -9.23 8.86
C ASN A 190 -10.75 -8.40 7.74
N GLY A 191 -9.43 -8.20 7.83
CA GLY A 191 -8.64 -7.41 6.89
C GLY A 191 -8.57 -5.91 7.19
N LYS A 192 -9.39 -5.39 8.10
CA LYS A 192 -9.40 -4.00 8.50
C LYS A 192 -8.51 -3.77 9.73
N ILE A 193 -7.63 -2.76 9.66
CA ILE A 193 -6.83 -2.34 10.81
C ILE A 193 -7.73 -1.76 11.91
N LEU A 194 -7.49 -2.17 13.14
CA LEU A 194 -8.20 -1.61 14.29
C LEU A 194 -7.56 -0.30 14.74
N PRO A 195 -8.37 0.69 15.18
CA PRO A 195 -7.84 1.94 15.72
C PRO A 195 -6.93 1.70 16.94
N ARG A 196 -5.95 2.59 17.15
CA ARG A 196 -5.07 2.53 18.34
C ARG A 196 -5.82 2.64 19.65
N GLU A 197 -6.95 3.34 19.66
CA GLU A 197 -7.82 3.48 20.86
C GLU A 197 -8.45 2.16 21.29
N THR A 198 -8.49 1.18 20.38
CA THR A 198 -8.89 -0.20 20.70
C THR A 198 -7.81 -0.92 21.51
N ALA A 199 -6.54 -0.45 21.43
CA ALA A 199 -5.47 -0.93 22.26
C ALA A 199 -5.66 -0.39 23.69
N GLY A 200 -5.96 -1.29 24.62
CA GLY A 200 -6.05 -0.97 26.04
C GLY A 200 -4.66 -0.75 26.65
N LYS A 201 -4.37 -1.49 27.70
CA LYS A 201 -3.10 -1.39 28.42
C LYS A 201 -1.95 -1.97 27.58
N VAL A 202 -0.83 -1.22 27.49
CA VAL A 202 0.46 -1.71 27.00
C VAL A 202 1.40 -1.88 28.20
N THR A 203 1.89 -3.07 28.41
CA THR A 203 2.87 -3.38 29.47
C THR A 203 4.19 -3.74 28.80
N LYS A 204 5.30 -3.17 29.30
CA LYS A 204 6.65 -3.47 28.83
C LYS A 204 7.40 -4.25 29.89
N ASP A 205 8.04 -5.33 29.47
CA ASP A 205 8.90 -6.13 30.32
C ASP A 205 10.13 -6.59 29.50
N GLY A 206 11.27 -5.96 29.77
CA GLY A 206 12.50 -6.22 29.02
C GLY A 206 12.34 -5.98 27.51
N SER A 207 12.56 -7.03 26.72
CA SER A 207 12.42 -7.03 25.25
C SER A 207 10.97 -7.24 24.78
N THR A 208 10.01 -7.45 25.68
CA THR A 208 8.63 -7.76 25.30
C THR A 208 7.66 -6.62 25.59
N GLN A 209 6.62 -6.52 24.77
CA GLN A 209 5.48 -5.63 24.99
C GLN A 209 4.19 -6.44 24.90
N GLU A 210 3.32 -6.30 25.90
CA GLU A 210 1.98 -6.87 25.87
C GLU A 210 0.96 -5.79 25.53
N HIS A 211 0.13 -6.07 24.54
CA HIS A 211 -0.94 -5.20 24.06
C HIS A 211 -2.29 -5.89 24.25
N LEU A 212 -3.24 -5.18 24.84
CA LEU A 212 -4.62 -5.62 25.00
C LEU A 212 -5.52 -4.81 24.07
N PHE A 213 -6.21 -5.50 23.15
CA PHE A 213 -7.18 -4.88 22.26
C PHE A 213 -8.59 -5.29 22.66
N ARG A 214 -9.46 -4.33 22.90
CA ARG A 214 -10.89 -4.59 23.11
C ARG A 214 -11.61 -4.47 21.77
N VAL A 215 -12.19 -5.57 21.30
CA VAL A 215 -12.79 -5.69 19.97
C VAL A 215 -14.26 -6.08 20.06
N LYS A 216 -15.02 -5.73 19.02
CA LYS A 216 -16.36 -6.26 18.78
C LYS A 216 -16.33 -7.30 17.67
N LEU A 217 -16.75 -8.51 18.00
CA LEU A 217 -16.92 -9.58 17.03
C LEU A 217 -18.21 -9.38 16.22
N VAL A 218 -18.20 -9.84 14.97
CA VAL A 218 -19.41 -10.06 14.16
C VAL A 218 -19.79 -11.52 14.26
N GLU A 219 -21.07 -11.81 14.09
CA GLU A 219 -21.57 -13.20 14.07
C GLU A 219 -20.85 -14.02 12.99
N GLY A 220 -20.54 -15.27 13.31
CA GLY A 220 -19.72 -16.13 12.47
C GLY A 220 -18.22 -15.94 12.69
N GLU A 221 -17.44 -16.14 11.64
CA GLU A 221 -15.99 -16.11 11.71
C GLU A 221 -15.43 -14.69 11.79
N ASN A 222 -14.48 -14.50 12.70
CA ASN A 222 -13.66 -13.29 12.82
C ASN A 222 -12.21 -13.69 12.69
N ARG A 223 -11.54 -13.21 11.64
CA ARG A 223 -10.13 -13.43 11.38
C ARG A 223 -9.32 -12.25 11.93
N PHE A 224 -8.41 -12.55 12.84
CA PHE A 224 -7.45 -11.58 13.37
C PHE A 224 -6.09 -11.83 12.77
N LYS A 225 -5.43 -10.75 12.34
CA LYS A 225 -4.04 -10.74 11.90
C LYS A 225 -3.28 -9.70 12.71
N VAL A 226 -2.13 -10.09 13.28
CA VAL A 226 -1.22 -9.16 13.96
C VAL A 226 0.07 -9.06 13.18
N VAL A 227 0.60 -7.83 13.09
CA VAL A 227 1.96 -7.52 12.66
C VAL A 227 2.58 -6.51 13.62
N ALA A 228 3.87 -6.62 13.87
CA ALA A 228 4.65 -5.62 14.58
C ALA A 228 5.66 -4.97 13.62
N LEU A 229 5.94 -3.70 13.81
CA LEU A 229 6.93 -2.97 13.03
C LEU A 229 8.13 -2.66 13.92
N SER A 230 9.33 -2.79 13.36
CA SER A 230 10.54 -2.29 14.02
C SER A 230 10.55 -0.76 14.07
N SER A 231 11.54 -0.19 14.77
CA SER A 231 11.79 1.25 14.77
C SER A 231 12.11 1.79 13.37
N ASP A 232 12.67 0.94 12.51
CA ASP A 232 12.99 1.25 11.11
C ASP A 232 11.82 0.93 10.14
N ARG A 233 10.61 0.68 10.66
CA ARG A 233 9.38 0.39 9.91
C ARG A 233 9.41 -0.91 9.09
N VAL A 234 10.21 -1.88 9.52
CA VAL A 234 10.24 -3.22 8.93
C VAL A 234 9.18 -4.10 9.62
N GLU A 235 8.32 -4.72 8.82
CA GLU A 235 7.22 -5.54 9.35
C GLU A 235 7.69 -6.94 9.78
N SER A 236 7.10 -7.45 10.85
CA SER A 236 7.19 -8.85 11.27
C SER A 236 6.51 -9.80 10.27
N SER A 237 6.76 -11.08 10.40
CA SER A 237 5.84 -12.08 9.85
C SER A 237 4.45 -11.89 10.45
N PRO A 238 3.37 -11.91 9.65
CA PRO A 238 2.02 -11.87 10.20
C PRO A 238 1.69 -13.16 10.94
N MET A 239 0.98 -13.03 12.07
CA MET A 239 0.32 -14.17 12.72
C MET A 239 -1.19 -14.00 12.61
N GLU A 240 -1.89 -15.06 12.22
CA GLU A 240 -3.34 -15.06 12.06
C GLU A 240 -4.01 -16.10 12.92
N ILE A 241 -5.18 -15.73 13.46
CA ILE A 241 -6.11 -16.65 14.11
C ILE A 241 -7.53 -16.40 13.62
N THR A 242 -8.37 -17.42 13.70
CA THR A 242 -9.83 -17.29 13.50
C THR A 242 -10.54 -17.66 14.78
N VAL A 243 -11.53 -16.87 15.17
CA VAL A 243 -12.45 -17.14 16.27
C VAL A 243 -13.88 -16.97 15.77
N THR A 244 -14.87 -17.55 16.45
CA THR A 244 -16.25 -17.53 16.02
C THR A 244 -17.15 -16.93 17.11
N LEU A 245 -17.98 -15.96 16.76
CA LEU A 245 -19.09 -15.54 17.60
C LEU A 245 -20.34 -16.39 17.25
N ARG A 246 -20.88 -17.09 18.25
CA ARG A 246 -22.12 -17.83 18.09
C ARG A 246 -23.30 -16.86 18.01
N GLY A 247 -24.21 -17.10 17.09
CA GLY A 247 -25.41 -16.29 16.89
C GLY A 247 -25.98 -16.48 15.48
N ALA A 248 -27.18 -15.99 15.28
CA ALA A 248 -27.72 -15.87 13.93
C ALA A 248 -27.04 -14.67 13.25
N GLU A 249 -26.69 -14.86 11.99
CA GLU A 249 -26.09 -13.79 11.18
C GLU A 249 -27.05 -12.58 11.15
N LYS A 250 -26.57 -11.43 11.63
CA LYS A 250 -27.37 -10.20 11.62
C LYS A 250 -27.45 -9.66 10.20
N GLU A 251 -28.66 -9.24 9.82
CA GLU A 251 -28.82 -8.48 8.58
C GLU A 251 -27.91 -7.25 8.57
N SER A 252 -27.20 -7.04 7.50
CA SER A 252 -26.29 -5.92 7.32
C SER A 252 -26.93 -4.79 6.52
N ASP A 253 -26.56 -3.56 6.83
CA ASP A 253 -26.87 -2.38 6.02
C ASP A 253 -25.68 -2.07 5.09
N LEU A 254 -25.98 -1.46 3.95
CA LEU A 254 -24.98 -0.89 3.05
C LEU A 254 -24.89 0.62 3.27
N HIS A 255 -23.70 1.12 3.58
CA HIS A 255 -23.39 2.55 3.61
C HIS A 255 -22.59 2.89 2.35
N LEU A 256 -23.14 3.74 1.49
CA LEU A 256 -22.60 4.07 0.18
C LEU A 256 -22.21 5.56 0.13
N VAL A 257 -20.90 5.86 0.21
CA VAL A 257 -20.35 7.20 0.03
C VAL A 257 -19.94 7.37 -1.42
N VAL A 258 -20.58 8.29 -2.16
CA VAL A 258 -20.32 8.49 -3.59
C VAL A 258 -20.10 9.96 -3.89
N VAL A 259 -18.96 10.27 -4.50
CA VAL A 259 -18.59 11.62 -4.94
C VAL A 259 -18.23 11.57 -6.43
N GLY A 260 -18.82 12.48 -7.22
CA GLY A 260 -18.50 12.63 -8.64
C GLY A 260 -18.43 14.11 -9.03
N ILE A 261 -17.29 14.57 -9.55
CA ILE A 261 -17.09 15.99 -9.82
C ILE A 261 -16.77 16.22 -11.29
N ASN A 262 -17.75 16.76 -12.04
CA ASN A 262 -17.54 17.26 -13.40
C ASN A 262 -17.23 18.75 -13.40
N ARG A 263 -17.92 19.54 -12.57
CA ARG A 263 -17.80 20.98 -12.53
C ARG A 263 -17.03 21.41 -11.28
N TYR A 264 -15.92 22.09 -11.53
CA TYR A 264 -15.05 22.67 -10.49
C TYR A 264 -15.27 24.17 -10.44
N ARG A 265 -14.98 24.80 -9.30
CA ARG A 265 -14.98 26.27 -9.19
C ARG A 265 -13.99 26.90 -10.19
N ASN A 266 -12.85 26.25 -10.41
CA ASN A 266 -11.96 26.56 -11.53
C ASN A 266 -12.41 25.79 -12.76
N ALA A 267 -13.07 26.46 -13.72
CA ALA A 267 -13.62 25.81 -14.90
C ALA A 267 -12.57 25.11 -15.79
N ALA A 268 -11.28 25.46 -15.68
CA ALA A 268 -10.20 24.78 -16.38
C ALA A 268 -10.01 23.31 -15.93
N LEU A 269 -10.55 22.96 -14.75
CA LEU A 269 -10.51 21.59 -14.20
C LEU A 269 -11.77 20.77 -14.54
N ASN A 270 -12.71 21.31 -15.32
CA ASN A 270 -13.96 20.59 -15.60
C ASN A 270 -13.73 19.27 -16.32
N LEU A 271 -14.47 18.26 -15.90
CA LEU A 271 -14.51 16.91 -16.47
C LEU A 271 -15.85 16.62 -17.14
N THR A 272 -15.95 15.51 -17.84
CA THR A 272 -17.16 15.15 -18.59
C THR A 272 -17.91 13.96 -18.00
N TYR A 273 -17.21 12.99 -17.40
CA TYR A 273 -17.78 11.68 -17.08
C TYR A 273 -17.91 11.36 -15.60
N ALA A 274 -17.15 12.01 -14.71
CA ALA A 274 -17.09 11.67 -13.29
C ALA A 274 -18.46 11.63 -12.59
N GLU A 275 -19.39 12.56 -12.91
CA GLU A 275 -20.75 12.51 -12.38
C GLU A 275 -21.57 11.34 -12.96
N THR A 276 -21.38 11.04 -14.24
CA THR A 276 -22.08 9.94 -14.92
C THR A 276 -21.65 8.61 -14.33
N ASP A 277 -20.36 8.43 -14.10
CA ASP A 277 -19.81 7.23 -13.52
C ASP A 277 -20.25 7.07 -12.06
N ALA A 278 -20.25 8.16 -11.29
CA ALA A 278 -20.76 8.18 -9.92
C ALA A 278 -22.27 7.81 -9.86
N LYS A 279 -23.08 8.30 -10.80
CA LYS A 279 -24.50 7.92 -10.92
C LYS A 279 -24.65 6.45 -11.30
N GLY A 280 -23.84 5.94 -12.23
CA GLY A 280 -23.82 4.51 -12.58
C GLY A 280 -23.52 3.61 -11.39
N VAL A 281 -22.57 4.00 -10.53
CA VAL A 281 -22.28 3.29 -9.27
C VAL A 281 -23.47 3.36 -8.31
N LEU A 282 -24.11 4.52 -8.16
CA LEU A 282 -25.33 4.65 -7.34
C LEU A 282 -26.44 3.74 -7.84
N ASP A 283 -26.71 3.74 -9.14
CA ASP A 283 -27.75 2.92 -9.77
C ASP A 283 -27.49 1.42 -9.58
N PHE A 284 -26.22 1.00 -9.72
CA PHE A 284 -25.82 -0.38 -9.48
C PHE A 284 -26.10 -0.81 -8.04
N PHE A 285 -25.62 -0.06 -7.04
CA PHE A 285 -25.78 -0.40 -5.64
C PHE A 285 -27.23 -0.23 -5.14
N GLN A 286 -28.03 0.59 -5.82
CA GLN A 286 -29.48 0.73 -5.54
C GLN A 286 -30.35 -0.22 -6.35
N SER A 287 -29.78 -1.04 -7.22
CA SER A 287 -30.52 -2.03 -8.02
C SER A 287 -31.22 -3.06 -7.12
N SER A 288 -32.29 -3.65 -7.65
CA SER A 288 -33.07 -4.67 -6.92
C SER A 288 -32.24 -5.91 -6.55
N GLY A 289 -31.21 -6.23 -7.35
CA GLY A 289 -30.29 -7.34 -7.07
C GLY A 289 -29.45 -7.09 -5.83
N VAL A 290 -28.86 -5.91 -5.73
CA VAL A 290 -28.01 -5.52 -4.60
C VAL A 290 -28.84 -5.25 -3.34
N LYS A 291 -29.99 -4.58 -3.48
CA LYS A 291 -30.91 -4.31 -2.34
C LYS A 291 -31.38 -5.57 -1.61
N LYS A 292 -31.44 -6.70 -2.29
CA LYS A 292 -31.80 -7.99 -1.65
C LYS A 292 -30.70 -8.56 -0.76
N LEU A 293 -29.46 -8.08 -0.90
CA LEU A 293 -28.31 -8.53 -0.09
C LEU A 293 -28.18 -7.77 1.22
N PHE A 294 -28.88 -6.65 1.36
CA PHE A 294 -28.80 -5.77 2.52
C PHE A 294 -30.21 -5.43 3.04
N ARG A 295 -30.31 -5.22 4.35
CA ARG A 295 -31.57 -4.78 4.98
C ARG A 295 -31.93 -3.37 4.48
N ASN A 296 -30.97 -2.44 4.50
CA ASN A 296 -31.12 -1.06 4.01
C ASN A 296 -29.87 -0.62 3.22
N VAL A 297 -30.10 0.34 2.29
CA VAL A 297 -29.03 1.02 1.56
C VAL A 297 -29.07 2.50 1.94
N HIS A 298 -28.07 2.95 2.67
CA HIS A 298 -27.88 4.34 3.08
C HIS A 298 -26.94 5.03 2.11
N VAL A 299 -27.42 6.08 1.44
CA VAL A 299 -26.64 6.82 0.43
C VAL A 299 -26.19 8.16 0.99
N TYR A 300 -24.91 8.44 0.84
CA TYR A 300 -24.23 9.69 1.16
C TYR A 300 -23.52 10.17 -0.11
N SER A 301 -24.09 11.14 -0.81
CA SER A 301 -23.54 11.53 -2.11
C SER A 301 -23.39 13.04 -2.25
N ALA A 302 -22.38 13.44 -3.03
CA ALA A 302 -22.18 14.82 -3.44
C ALA A 302 -21.67 14.87 -4.88
N MET A 303 -22.32 15.70 -5.71
CA MET A 303 -21.99 15.85 -7.13
C MET A 303 -21.57 17.31 -7.41
N SER A 304 -20.50 17.47 -8.18
CA SER A 304 -19.96 18.76 -8.62
C SER A 304 -20.01 19.86 -7.54
N GLU A 305 -20.85 20.88 -7.64
CA GLU A 305 -20.91 22.02 -6.72
C GLU A 305 -21.21 21.62 -5.27
N GLN A 306 -21.85 20.47 -5.05
CA GLN A 306 -22.13 19.94 -3.72
C GLN A 306 -20.90 19.27 -3.09
N ALA A 307 -19.90 18.93 -3.90
CA ALA A 307 -18.72 18.21 -3.48
C ALA A 307 -17.57 19.11 -3.03
N ALA A 308 -17.87 20.12 -2.21
CA ALA A 308 -16.85 20.90 -1.49
C ALA A 308 -16.15 20.04 -0.44
N GLY A 309 -14.90 20.36 -0.12
CA GLY A 309 -14.06 19.55 0.77
C GLY A 309 -14.72 19.29 2.14
N GLN A 310 -15.37 20.28 2.74
CA GLN A 310 -16.08 20.11 4.01
C GLN A 310 -17.32 19.22 3.87
N ALA A 311 -18.05 19.33 2.77
CA ALA A 311 -19.22 18.48 2.50
C ALA A 311 -18.80 17.02 2.36
N ILE A 312 -17.74 16.73 1.60
CA ILE A 312 -17.19 15.37 1.44
C ILE A 312 -16.79 14.79 2.82
N ARG A 313 -16.08 15.57 3.66
CA ARG A 313 -15.72 15.12 5.02
C ARG A 313 -16.96 14.80 5.87
N GLY A 314 -18.04 15.58 5.69
CA GLY A 314 -19.33 15.35 6.32
C GLY A 314 -19.97 14.00 5.93
N LEU A 315 -19.91 13.62 4.65
CA LEU A 315 -20.44 12.33 4.17
C LEU A 315 -19.72 11.14 4.87
N PHE A 316 -18.40 11.20 4.96
CA PHE A 316 -17.61 10.19 5.67
C PHE A 316 -17.96 10.09 7.15
N ALA A 317 -18.09 11.25 7.82
CA ALA A 317 -18.43 11.31 9.23
C ALA A 317 -19.85 10.75 9.50
N GLU A 318 -20.81 11.05 8.63
CA GLU A 318 -22.19 10.55 8.75
C GLU A 318 -22.28 9.03 8.55
N ALA A 319 -21.63 8.51 7.50
CA ALA A 319 -21.54 7.10 7.24
C ALA A 319 -20.86 6.35 8.41
N GLY A 320 -19.70 6.84 8.86
CA GLY A 320 -18.96 6.24 9.95
C GLY A 320 -19.71 6.22 11.29
N LYS A 321 -20.50 7.26 11.58
CA LYS A 321 -21.33 7.34 12.80
C LYS A 321 -22.46 6.34 12.83
N LYS A 322 -23.07 6.03 11.68
CA LYS A 322 -24.25 5.15 11.59
C LYS A 322 -23.86 3.67 11.44
N ALA A 323 -22.78 3.38 10.75
CA ALA A 323 -22.35 2.02 10.44
C ALA A 323 -22.14 1.15 11.69
N GLN A 324 -22.59 -0.11 11.60
CA GLN A 324 -22.39 -1.14 12.63
C GLN A 324 -21.32 -2.13 12.17
N PRO A 325 -20.75 -2.97 13.06
CA PRO A 325 -19.67 -3.90 12.68
C PRO A 325 -20.02 -4.86 11.54
N GLN A 326 -21.28 -5.33 11.47
CA GLN A 326 -21.74 -6.24 10.42
C GLN A 326 -22.00 -5.57 9.08
N ASP A 327 -22.09 -4.22 9.04
CA ASP A 327 -22.44 -3.46 7.84
C ASP A 327 -21.29 -3.42 6.82
N THR A 328 -21.64 -3.02 5.61
CA THR A 328 -20.68 -2.80 4.52
C THR A 328 -20.57 -1.31 4.21
N LEU A 329 -19.36 -0.79 4.13
CA LEU A 329 -19.05 0.56 3.65
C LEU A 329 -18.49 0.46 2.23
N VAL A 330 -19.10 1.16 1.29
CA VAL A 330 -18.59 1.36 -0.06
C VAL A 330 -18.29 2.83 -0.26
N ILE A 331 -17.09 3.14 -0.74
CA ILE A 331 -16.63 4.50 -1.06
C ILE A 331 -16.30 4.54 -2.55
N TYR A 332 -16.87 5.51 -3.25
CA TYR A 332 -16.53 5.81 -4.64
C TYR A 332 -16.22 7.29 -4.81
N LEU A 333 -15.04 7.59 -5.32
CA LEU A 333 -14.58 8.95 -5.59
C LEU A 333 -14.18 9.04 -7.06
N ALA A 334 -14.89 9.86 -7.84
CA ALA A 334 -14.59 10.14 -9.25
C ALA A 334 -14.31 11.64 -9.47
N GLY A 335 -13.14 11.96 -10.03
CA GLY A 335 -12.72 13.33 -10.23
C GLY A 335 -11.21 13.47 -10.41
N HIS A 336 -10.67 14.66 -10.14
CA HIS A 336 -9.23 14.86 -10.15
C HIS A 336 -8.56 14.37 -8.87
N GLY A 337 -7.32 13.91 -9.02
CA GLY A 337 -6.41 13.61 -7.93
C GLY A 337 -5.01 14.10 -8.24
N ASP A 338 -4.28 14.52 -7.21
CA ASP A 338 -2.87 14.86 -7.30
C ASP A 338 -2.12 14.49 -6.03
N THR A 339 -0.79 14.60 -6.08
CA THR A 339 0.10 14.22 -4.98
C THR A 339 0.98 15.38 -4.55
N VAL A 340 1.19 15.50 -3.24
CA VAL A 340 2.19 16.37 -2.65
C VAL A 340 3.11 15.54 -1.76
N GLY A 341 4.35 15.38 -2.19
CA GLY A 341 5.25 14.42 -1.57
C GLY A 341 4.71 12.99 -1.72
N GLU A 342 4.59 12.29 -0.62
CA GLU A 342 4.04 10.92 -0.55
C GLU A 342 2.52 10.87 -0.36
N GLU A 343 1.86 12.01 -0.16
CA GLU A 343 0.44 12.07 0.16
C GLU A 343 -0.38 12.36 -1.09
N TRP A 344 -1.34 11.47 -1.39
CA TRP A 344 -2.31 11.67 -2.46
C TRP A 344 -3.54 12.40 -1.93
N TYR A 345 -4.11 13.26 -2.79
CA TYR A 345 -5.30 14.05 -2.50
C TYR A 345 -6.33 13.90 -3.62
N PHE A 346 -7.57 13.60 -3.26
CA PHE A 346 -8.71 13.86 -4.12
C PHE A 346 -9.03 15.35 -4.09
N ILE A 347 -9.29 15.94 -5.26
CA ILE A 347 -9.50 17.39 -5.42
C ILE A 347 -10.99 17.72 -5.35
N PRO A 348 -11.49 18.37 -4.28
CA PRO A 348 -12.87 18.83 -4.19
C PRO A 348 -13.20 19.98 -5.14
N HIS A 349 -14.52 20.23 -5.34
CA HIS A 349 -15.04 21.30 -6.18
C HIS A 349 -14.47 22.68 -5.85
N ASP A 350 -14.25 22.98 -4.59
CA ASP A 350 -13.86 24.31 -4.08
C ASP A 350 -12.35 24.57 -4.06
N VAL A 351 -11.53 23.60 -4.40
CA VAL A 351 -10.08 23.77 -4.62
C VAL A 351 -9.86 24.37 -6.02
N THR A 352 -9.25 25.56 -6.07
CA THR A 352 -9.13 26.32 -7.31
C THR A 352 -7.74 26.29 -7.96
N ALA A 353 -6.71 26.02 -7.18
CA ALA A 353 -5.30 25.95 -7.62
C ALA A 353 -4.61 24.67 -7.08
N PRO A 354 -5.04 23.47 -7.55
CA PRO A 354 -4.51 22.20 -7.05
C PRO A 354 -3.02 21.98 -7.37
N GLU A 355 -2.45 22.76 -8.29
CA GLU A 355 -1.02 22.79 -8.60
C GLU A 355 -0.19 23.43 -7.48
N THR A 356 -0.82 24.14 -6.54
CA THR A 356 -0.14 24.69 -5.37
C THR A 356 -0.26 23.76 -4.17
N GLU A 357 0.87 23.40 -3.60
CA GLU A 357 0.95 22.52 -2.43
C GLU A 357 0.07 23.01 -1.27
N GLN A 358 0.09 24.32 -1.02
CA GLN A 358 -0.67 24.93 0.07
C GLN A 358 -2.19 24.75 -0.09
N GLU A 359 -2.73 24.98 -1.29
CA GLU A 359 -4.16 24.82 -1.58
C GLU A 359 -4.58 23.35 -1.48
N LEU A 360 -3.74 22.44 -2.01
CA LEU A 360 -4.04 21.03 -2.00
C LEU A 360 -4.03 20.45 -0.58
N ARG A 361 -3.04 20.79 0.24
CA ARG A 361 -3.00 20.37 1.65
C ARG A 361 -4.16 20.92 2.48
N LYS A 362 -4.61 22.15 2.19
CA LYS A 362 -5.70 22.81 2.93
C LYS A 362 -7.08 22.29 2.51
N GLY A 363 -7.32 22.14 1.22
CA GLY A 363 -8.66 21.87 0.67
C GLY A 363 -8.87 20.41 0.24
N GLY A 364 -7.83 19.72 -0.17
CA GLY A 364 -7.89 18.35 -0.67
C GLY A 364 -8.36 17.32 0.37
N ILE A 365 -8.88 16.20 -0.12
CA ILE A 365 -9.21 15.03 0.70
C ILE A 365 -8.03 14.06 0.59
N SER A 366 -7.17 14.04 1.60
CA SER A 366 -5.97 13.20 1.56
C SER A 366 -6.27 11.70 1.73
N ASN A 367 -5.39 10.85 1.21
CA ASN A 367 -5.43 9.40 1.49
C ASN A 367 -5.36 9.12 3.00
N GLY A 368 -4.61 9.94 3.77
CA GLY A 368 -4.57 9.86 5.23
C GLY A 368 -5.95 10.09 5.86
N PHE A 369 -6.70 11.11 5.40
CA PHE A 369 -8.07 11.35 5.86
C PHE A 369 -9.01 10.17 5.53
N VAL A 370 -8.95 9.64 4.30
CA VAL A 370 -9.78 8.48 3.89
C VAL A 370 -9.46 7.27 4.75
N SER A 371 -8.17 6.96 4.93
CA SER A 371 -7.71 5.84 5.75
C SER A 371 -8.15 5.97 7.20
N GLU A 372 -8.03 7.17 7.79
CA GLU A 372 -8.46 7.40 9.17
C GLU A 372 -9.98 7.30 9.33
N SER A 373 -10.74 7.81 8.37
CA SER A 373 -12.21 7.68 8.35
C SER A 373 -12.64 6.21 8.28
N ILE A 374 -11.94 5.40 7.47
CA ILE A 374 -12.17 3.95 7.40
C ILE A 374 -11.85 3.27 8.72
N LYS A 375 -10.74 3.61 9.37
CA LYS A 375 -10.35 3.04 10.67
C LYS A 375 -11.39 3.33 11.75
N GLN A 376 -11.90 4.56 11.79
CA GLN A 376 -12.90 4.99 12.78
C GLN A 376 -14.30 4.45 12.49
N CYS A 377 -14.65 4.15 11.24
CA CYS A 377 -15.90 3.52 10.88
C CYS A 377 -16.00 2.12 11.50
N ARG A 378 -17.15 1.76 12.07
CA ARG A 378 -17.33 0.43 12.69
C ARG A 378 -17.53 -0.70 11.68
N ALA A 379 -18.03 -0.42 10.47
CA ALA A 379 -18.18 -1.44 9.43
C ALA A 379 -16.89 -2.19 9.19
N GLN A 380 -16.94 -3.52 9.17
CA GLN A 380 -15.76 -4.36 8.98
C GLN A 380 -15.53 -4.74 7.51
N LYS A 381 -16.56 -4.66 6.68
CA LYS A 381 -16.47 -4.86 5.24
C LYS A 381 -16.36 -3.50 4.57
N VAL A 382 -15.21 -3.21 3.95
CA VAL A 382 -14.98 -1.91 3.30
C VAL A 382 -14.49 -2.14 1.88
N PHE A 383 -15.11 -1.45 0.93
CA PHE A 383 -14.70 -1.45 -0.46
C PHE A 383 -14.49 -0.02 -0.94
N VAL A 384 -13.30 0.28 -1.44
CA VAL A 384 -12.93 1.62 -1.92
C VAL A 384 -12.63 1.57 -3.41
N MET A 385 -13.28 2.43 -4.17
CA MET A 385 -13.06 2.63 -5.59
C MET A 385 -12.69 4.09 -5.82
N ILE A 386 -11.55 4.33 -6.42
CA ILE A 386 -11.07 5.68 -6.74
C ILE A 386 -10.82 5.77 -8.24
N ASP A 387 -11.60 6.62 -8.90
CA ASP A 387 -11.47 6.94 -10.31
C ASP A 387 -10.92 8.36 -10.46
N ALA A 388 -9.62 8.47 -10.22
CA ALA A 388 -8.89 9.73 -10.26
C ALA A 388 -7.42 9.52 -10.65
N CYS A 389 -6.79 10.55 -11.22
CA CYS A 389 -5.38 10.50 -11.59
C CYS A 389 -4.49 10.21 -10.37
N LYS A 390 -3.40 9.48 -10.59
CA LYS A 390 -2.39 9.16 -9.55
C LYS A 390 -2.94 8.41 -8.32
N SER A 391 -4.12 7.77 -8.42
CA SER A 391 -4.78 7.07 -7.30
C SER A 391 -4.13 5.73 -6.92
N GLY A 392 -3.20 5.22 -7.71
CA GLY A 392 -2.50 3.95 -7.48
C GLY A 392 -1.25 4.05 -6.61
N ARG A 393 -1.17 5.04 -5.72
CA ARG A 393 -0.07 5.21 -4.75
C ARG A 393 -0.46 4.76 -3.36
#